data_0d97b1ccbf4d10432b60c560508552e7
#
_entry.id   0d97b1ccbf4d10432b60c560508552e7
#
_cell.length_a   1.000
_cell.length_b   1.000
_cell.length_c   1.000
_cell.angle_alpha   90.00
_cell.angle_beta   90.00
_cell.angle_gamma   90.00
#
_symmetry.space_group_name_H-M   'P 1'
#
loop_
_entity.id
_entity.type
_entity.pdbx_description
1 polymer ?
#
loop_
_entity_poly.entity_id
_entity_poly.type
_entity_poly.pdbx_seq_one_letter_code
_entity_poly.pdbx_strand_id
1 'polypeptide(L)'
;MRQYDIILKAMLQENKKWIASDFQHGKNFVGYEASARMSELVKMYPDLFIVSKVGRFRALEINWKEKEMINELCKNYEIKPFKKVFNKNSINIFKKEKNR
;
A
#
# COMPACT_ATOMS: atom_id res chain seq x y z
N MET A 1 9.56 -10.27 -11.13
CA MET A 1 8.50 -9.65 -10.32
C MET A 1 7.33 -9.31 -11.21
N ARG A 2 6.14 -9.68 -10.81
CA ARG A 2 4.94 -9.41 -11.59
C ARG A 2 4.54 -7.95 -11.47
N GLN A 3 3.73 -7.49 -12.43
CA GLN A 3 3.31 -6.09 -12.46
C GLN A 3 2.56 -5.68 -11.21
N TYR A 4 1.65 -6.54 -10.71
CA TYR A 4 0.92 -6.18 -9.49
C TYR A 4 1.82 -6.16 -8.27
N ASP A 5 2.94 -6.87 -8.26
CA ASP A 5 3.90 -6.78 -7.16
C ASP A 5 4.57 -5.42 -7.13
N ILE A 6 4.89 -4.87 -8.30
CA ILE A 6 5.49 -3.54 -8.38
C ILE A 6 4.52 -2.50 -7.83
N ILE A 7 3.26 -2.61 -8.20
CA ILE A 7 2.22 -1.67 -7.74
C ILE A 7 2.06 -1.79 -6.22
N LEU A 8 1.93 -3.00 -5.72
CA LEU A 8 1.68 -3.22 -4.30
C LEU A 8 2.86 -2.75 -3.45
N LYS A 9 4.08 -3.05 -3.87
CA LYS A 9 5.27 -2.57 -3.15
C LYS A 9 5.29 -1.05 -3.07
N ALA A 10 5.01 -0.39 -4.19
CA ALA A 10 5.01 1.08 -4.22
C ALA A 10 3.97 1.63 -3.26
N MET A 11 2.77 1.06 -3.28
CA MET A 11 1.68 1.52 -2.43
C MET A 11 1.97 1.34 -0.95
N LEU A 12 2.67 0.28 -0.59
CA LEU A 12 3.00 0.02 0.81
C LEU A 12 4.09 0.95 1.34
N GLN A 13 4.90 1.52 0.46
CA GLN A 13 6.04 2.35 0.85
C GLN A 13 5.74 3.85 0.82
N GLU A 14 4.55 4.24 0.36
CA GLU A 14 4.23 5.65 0.21
C GLU A 14 2.74 5.88 0.46
N ASN A 15 2.43 6.83 1.34
CA ASN A 15 1.05 7.11 1.72
C ASN A 15 0.44 8.14 0.76
N LYS A 16 -0.30 7.67 -0.23
CA LYS A 16 -0.99 8.55 -1.16
C LYS A 16 -2.14 7.82 -1.81
N LYS A 17 -2.96 8.55 -2.55
CA LYS A 17 -3.97 7.97 -3.42
C LYS A 17 -3.32 7.72 -4.78
N TRP A 18 -3.35 6.47 -5.20
CA TRP A 18 -2.67 6.06 -6.43
C TRP A 18 -3.68 5.92 -7.57
N ILE A 19 -3.35 6.47 -8.72
CA ILE A 19 -4.13 6.29 -9.95
C ILE A 19 -3.27 5.54 -10.96
N ALA A 20 -3.91 5.00 -11.99
CA ALA A 20 -3.19 4.15 -12.96
C ALA A 20 -2.02 4.88 -13.60
N SER A 21 -2.16 6.19 -13.87
CA SER A 21 -1.08 6.93 -14.52
C SER A 21 0.19 7.01 -13.68
N ASP A 22 0.09 6.84 -12.36
CA ASP A 22 1.27 6.81 -11.50
C ASP A 22 2.20 5.65 -11.84
N PHE A 23 1.66 4.61 -12.47
CA PHE A 23 2.41 3.41 -12.84
C PHE A 23 2.68 3.35 -14.33
N GLN A 24 2.35 4.39 -15.06
CA GLN A 24 2.61 4.49 -16.49
C GLN A 24 3.83 5.35 -16.79
N HIS A 25 4.46 5.89 -15.75
CA HIS A 25 5.62 6.77 -15.85
C HIS A 25 6.54 6.54 -14.64
N GLY A 26 7.81 6.87 -14.81
CA GLY A 26 8.74 6.93 -13.68
C GLY A 26 9.26 5.58 -13.21
N LYS A 27 9.76 5.56 -11.98
CA LYS A 27 10.48 4.41 -11.45
C LYS A 27 9.60 3.20 -11.14
N ASN A 28 8.31 3.42 -10.95
CA ASN A 28 7.38 2.33 -10.67
C ASN A 28 6.60 1.95 -11.92
N PHE A 29 7.24 2.06 -13.07
CA PHE A 29 6.59 1.84 -14.35
C PHE A 29 6.07 0.41 -14.50
N VAL A 30 4.78 0.29 -14.81
CA VAL A 30 4.11 -0.97 -15.09
C VAL A 30 3.56 -0.98 -16.53
N GLY A 31 3.15 0.17 -17.03
CA GLY A 31 2.67 0.30 -18.39
C GLY A 31 1.17 0.53 -18.44
N TYR A 32 0.64 0.37 -19.64
CA TYR A 32 -0.78 0.69 -19.90
C TYR A 32 -1.76 -0.26 -19.23
N GLU A 33 -1.26 -1.41 -18.75
CA GLU A 33 -2.12 -2.37 -18.07
C GLU A 33 -2.24 -2.11 -16.57
N ALA A 34 -1.68 -1.00 -16.08
CA ALA A 34 -1.69 -0.69 -14.66
C ALA A 34 -3.10 -0.72 -14.06
N SER A 35 -4.09 -0.18 -14.79
CA SER A 35 -5.47 -0.15 -14.31
C SER A 35 -6.02 -1.57 -14.09
N ALA A 36 -5.73 -2.47 -15.02
CA ALA A 36 -6.15 -3.86 -14.90
C ALA A 36 -5.47 -4.54 -13.71
N ARG A 37 -4.17 -4.29 -13.53
CA ARG A 37 -3.42 -4.88 -12.40
C ARG A 37 -3.96 -4.35 -11.07
N MET A 38 -4.30 -3.05 -11.00
CA MET A 38 -4.90 -2.47 -9.79
C MET A 38 -6.23 -3.14 -9.48
N SER A 39 -7.06 -3.38 -10.49
CA SER A 39 -8.33 -4.09 -10.29
C SER A 39 -8.12 -5.50 -9.76
N GLU A 40 -7.11 -6.20 -10.26
CA GLU A 40 -6.78 -7.53 -9.77
C GLU A 40 -6.37 -7.50 -8.30
N LEU A 41 -5.59 -6.51 -7.91
CA LEU A 41 -5.17 -6.39 -6.52
C LEU A 41 -6.36 -6.19 -5.59
N VAL A 42 -7.33 -5.37 -5.99
CA VAL A 42 -8.53 -5.17 -5.18
C VAL A 42 -9.29 -6.48 -5.01
N LYS A 43 -9.33 -7.31 -6.05
CA LYS A 43 -9.98 -8.61 -5.95
C LYS A 43 -9.22 -9.59 -5.05
N MET A 44 -7.89 -9.51 -5.09
CA MET A 44 -7.06 -10.40 -4.27
C MET A 44 -7.09 -10.02 -2.79
N TYR A 45 -7.13 -8.73 -2.51
CA TYR A 45 -7.06 -8.22 -1.14
C TYR A 45 -8.13 -7.14 -0.93
N PRO A 46 -9.42 -7.54 -0.90
CA PRO A 46 -10.49 -6.53 -0.87
C PRO A 46 -10.48 -5.62 0.35
N ASP A 47 -9.97 -6.10 1.48
CA ASP A 47 -9.94 -5.29 2.70
C ASP A 47 -8.71 -4.41 2.80
N LEU A 48 -7.71 -4.64 1.95
CA LEU A 48 -6.45 -3.91 2.01
C LEU A 48 -6.56 -2.52 1.37
N PHE A 49 -7.50 -2.34 0.45
CA PHE A 49 -7.57 -1.12 -0.35
C PHE A 49 -8.83 -0.32 -0.09
N ILE A 50 -8.67 1.00 -0.11
CA ILE A 50 -9.80 1.93 -0.10
C ILE A 50 -9.91 2.48 -1.52
N VAL A 51 -11.07 2.29 -2.15
CA VAL A 51 -11.30 2.76 -3.52
C VAL A 51 -11.95 4.13 -3.45
N SER A 52 -11.38 5.09 -4.16
CA SER A 52 -11.88 6.46 -4.18
C SER A 52 -11.63 7.06 -5.56
N LYS A 53 -11.65 8.39 -5.65
CA LYS A 53 -11.39 9.09 -6.91
C LYS A 53 -10.47 10.27 -6.69
N VAL A 54 -9.64 10.54 -7.69
CA VAL A 54 -8.88 11.78 -7.79
C VAL A 54 -9.37 12.43 -9.07
N GLY A 55 -10.16 13.50 -8.94
CA GLY A 55 -10.86 14.04 -10.09
C GLY A 55 -11.84 13.00 -10.61
N ARG A 56 -11.71 12.65 -11.88
CA ARG A 56 -12.55 11.62 -12.51
C ARG A 56 -11.85 10.26 -12.60
N PHE A 57 -10.64 10.15 -12.07
CA PHE A 57 -9.87 8.91 -12.14
C PHE A 57 -10.09 8.08 -10.89
N ARG A 58 -10.28 6.78 -11.07
CA ARG A 58 -10.35 5.87 -9.95
C ARG A 58 -8.99 5.84 -9.23
N ALA A 59 -9.02 5.89 -7.92
CA ALA A 59 -7.83 5.88 -7.09
C ALA A 59 -7.90 4.77 -6.06
N LEU A 60 -6.74 4.25 -5.70
CA LEU A 60 -6.59 3.26 -4.63
C LEU A 60 -5.65 3.81 -3.58
N GLU A 61 -5.93 3.50 -2.34
CA GLU A 61 -5.00 3.77 -1.25
C GLU A 61 -5.02 2.61 -0.28
N ILE A 62 -3.95 2.48 0.48
CA ILE A 62 -3.84 1.41 1.45
C ILE A 62 -4.73 1.69 2.65
N ASN A 63 -5.46 0.68 3.09
CA ASN A 63 -6.19 0.74 4.34
C ASN A 63 -5.22 0.38 5.47
N TRP A 64 -4.63 1.41 6.08
CA TRP A 64 -3.58 1.21 7.07
C TRP A 64 -4.08 0.56 8.36
N LYS A 65 -5.40 0.33 8.48
CA LYS A 65 -5.96 -0.39 9.61
C LYS A 65 -5.74 -1.91 9.52
N GLU A 66 -5.45 -2.40 8.30
CA GLU A 66 -5.19 -3.83 8.06
C GLU A 66 -3.75 -4.18 8.40
N LYS A 67 -3.42 -4.08 9.67
CA LYS A 67 -2.03 -4.13 10.14
C LYS A 67 -1.37 -5.48 9.88
N GLU A 68 -2.08 -6.56 10.14
CA GLU A 68 -1.50 -7.89 9.99
C GLU A 68 -1.18 -8.19 8.53
N MET A 69 -2.12 -7.87 7.64
CA MET A 69 -1.92 -8.11 6.22
C MET A 69 -0.77 -7.25 5.68
N ILE A 70 -0.72 -5.97 6.08
CA ILE A 70 0.35 -5.07 5.66
C ILE A 70 1.71 -5.58 6.13
N ASN A 71 1.80 -6.00 7.40
CA ASN A 71 3.05 -6.50 7.94
C ASN A 71 3.50 -7.77 7.21
N GLU A 72 2.58 -8.66 6.91
CA GLU A 72 2.92 -9.89 6.21
C GLU A 72 3.41 -9.61 4.80
N LEU A 73 2.72 -8.74 4.07
CA LEU A 73 3.13 -8.38 2.72
C LEU A 73 4.48 -7.68 2.71
N CYS A 74 4.70 -6.78 3.64
CA CYS A 74 5.99 -6.09 3.74
C CYS A 74 7.11 -7.07 4.05
N LYS A 75 6.85 -8.05 4.90
CA LYS A 75 7.82 -9.08 5.21
C LYS A 75 8.15 -9.90 3.97
N ASN A 76 7.14 -10.29 3.20
CA ASN A 76 7.34 -11.08 1.99
C ASN A 76 8.13 -10.31 0.93
N TYR A 77 7.92 -9.01 0.83
CA TYR A 77 8.64 -8.17 -0.13
C TYR A 77 9.95 -7.62 0.42
N GLU A 78 10.23 -7.87 1.72
CA GLU A 78 11.42 -7.35 2.39
C GLU A 78 11.50 -5.83 2.33
N ILE A 79 10.36 -5.18 2.63
CA ILE A 79 10.27 -3.71 2.64
C ILE A 79 9.67 -3.27 3.97
N LYS A 80 9.76 -1.96 4.23
CA LYS A 80 9.14 -1.34 5.39
C LYS A 80 7.91 -0.58 4.95
N PRO A 81 6.78 -0.69 5.68
CA PRO A 81 5.59 0.08 5.32
C PRO A 81 5.81 1.56 5.59
N PHE A 82 5.13 2.41 4.81
CA PHE A 82 5.21 3.85 5.02
C PHE A 82 4.76 4.22 6.44
N LYS A 83 3.61 3.66 6.87
CA LYS A 83 3.14 3.87 8.23
C LYS A 83 3.49 2.67 9.09
N LYS A 84 4.05 2.95 10.24
CA LYS A 84 4.28 1.88 11.21
C LYS A 84 2.94 1.53 11.84
N VAL A 85 2.46 0.38 11.47
CA VAL A 85 1.14 -0.05 11.91
C VAL A 85 1.18 -0.94 13.15
N PHE A 86 2.39 -1.17 13.63
CA PHE A 86 2.59 -1.97 14.81
C PHE A 86 3.04 -1.14 15.99
N ASN A 87 2.84 -0.14 16.02
CA ASN A 87 3.43 0.68 16.96
C ASN A 87 2.67 1.59 17.69
N LYS A 88 2.27 1.31 17.60
CA LYS A 88 1.62 1.95 18.11
C LYS A 88 1.24 1.99 18.97
N ASN A 89 1.51 1.61 18.90
CA ASN A 89 1.13 1.50 19.56
C ASN A 89 1.51 1.15 20.13
N SER A 90 1.99 1.01 19.84
CA SER A 90 2.30 0.61 20.24
C SER A 90 2.96 0.91 20.78
N ILE A 91 3.12 1.40 20.68
CA ILE A 91 3.39 1.58 21.09
C ILE A 91 3.63 2.01 21.88
N ASN A 92 3.70 2.18 21.91
CA ASN A 92 3.52 2.45 22.50
C ASN A 92 3.91 2.39 23.27
N ILE A 93 4.05 2.19 23.36
CA ILE A 93 4.11 2.05 23.90
C ILE A 93 4.87 2.27 24.47
N PHE A 94 5.17 2.40 24.18
CA PHE A 94 5.53 2.47 24.54
C PHE A 94 5.95 3.14 25.07
N LYS A 95 6.23 3.24 25.06
CA LYS A 95 6.31 3.71 25.30
C LYS A 95 6.55 4.07 26.04
N LYS A 96 6.67 4.05 26.30
CA LYS A 96 6.61 4.27 26.76
C LYS A 96 7.06 4.48 27.31
N GLU A 97 7.42 4.27 27.11
CA GLU A 97 7.58 4.25 27.38
C GLU A 97 7.97 4.74 27.81
N LYS A 98 8.38 4.64 27.95
CA LYS A 98 8.53 4.87 28.12
C LYS A 98 8.74 5.28 28.61
N ASN A 99 9.18 5.34 28.92
CA ASN A 99 9.12 5.46 29.24
C ASN A 99 9.48 5.64 29.54
N ARG A 100 9.95 5.19 29.42
CA ARG A 100 10.09 4.90 29.40
C ARG A 100 10.18 5.23 29.55
#